data_adb5ca9ffec6e9fb936cc849d9ab12d2
#
_entry.id   adb5ca9ffec6e9fb936cc849d9ab12d2
#
_cell.length_a   1.000
_cell.length_b   1.000
_cell.length_c   1.000
_cell.angle_alpha   90.00
_cell.angle_beta   90.00
_cell.angle_gamma   90.00
#
_symmetry.space_group_name_H-M   'P 1'
#
loop_
_entity.id
_entity.type
_entity.pdbx_description
1 polymer ?
#
loop_
_entity_poly.entity_id
_entity_poly.type
_entity_poly.pdbx_seq_one_letter_code
_entity_poly.pdbx_strand_id
1 'polypeptide(L)'
;MDGDLKIVPLAAAPGFSLVEGDPDPRGMPVIGVDDAAGGTVVEIWVDRSEHMIRYLEVQTAAGRRVMLPITFCRVISDRVHGRKVIVRAIRGEQLEGVPGLRRPDRITLFEEEKVMGYYGAGTLFATPGRRDPIL
;
A
#
# COMPACT_ATOMS: atom_id res chain seq x y z
N MET A 1 23.26 -4.86 10.41
CA MET A 1 23.18 -4.53 11.65
C MET A 1 21.80 -4.20 12.06
N ASP A 2 21.49 -4.58 13.17
CA ASP A 2 20.15 -4.51 13.57
C ASP A 2 19.65 -3.11 13.74
N GLY A 3 20.49 -2.16 13.86
CA GLY A 3 20.04 -0.80 13.95
C GLY A 3 19.62 -0.23 12.62
N ASP A 4 19.94 -0.90 11.53
CA ASP A 4 19.66 -0.38 10.22
C ASP A 4 18.42 -1.01 9.67
N LEU A 5 17.34 -0.30 9.70
CA LEU A 5 16.10 -0.80 9.14
C LEU A 5 16.18 -0.81 7.63
N LYS A 6 15.75 -1.91 7.03
CA LYS A 6 15.78 -2.05 5.59
C LYS A 6 14.65 -1.26 4.94
N ILE A 7 13.46 -1.30 5.53
CA ILE A 7 12.28 -0.65 4.98
C ILE A 7 11.90 0.50 5.90
N VAL A 8 11.91 1.71 5.38
CA VAL A 8 11.68 2.92 6.17
C VAL A 8 10.83 3.89 5.39
N PRO A 9 10.17 4.84 6.09
CA PRO A 9 9.48 5.93 5.39
C PRO A 9 10.46 6.73 4.56
N LEU A 10 10.02 7.26 3.43
CA LEU A 10 10.87 8.03 2.55
C LEU A 10 11.54 9.18 3.29
N ALA A 11 10.84 9.81 4.21
CA ALA A 11 11.41 10.92 4.97
C ALA A 11 12.62 10.50 5.80
N ALA A 12 12.75 9.21 6.11
CA ALA A 12 13.86 8.69 6.90
C ALA A 12 14.93 8.03 6.02
N ALA A 13 14.91 8.26 4.73
CA ALA A 13 15.84 7.65 3.78
C ALA A 13 16.60 8.73 3.02
N PRO A 14 17.57 9.39 3.67
CA PRO A 14 18.34 10.44 3.00
C PRO A 14 19.01 9.88 1.77
N GLY A 15 19.02 10.63 0.70
CA GLY A 15 19.64 10.18 -0.53
C GLY A 15 18.73 9.35 -1.43
N PHE A 16 17.57 8.94 -0.92
CA PHE A 16 16.60 8.25 -1.76
C PHE A 16 15.65 9.30 -2.36
N SER A 17 15.39 9.21 -3.63
CA SER A 17 14.45 10.11 -4.28
C SER A 17 13.66 9.33 -5.31
N LEU A 18 12.49 9.85 -5.65
CA LEU A 18 11.69 9.24 -6.69
C LEU A 18 12.31 9.54 -8.05
N VAL A 19 12.13 8.63 -8.99
CA VAL A 19 12.65 8.83 -10.33
C VAL A 19 11.87 9.98 -10.97
N GLU A 20 12.63 10.86 -11.64
CA GLU A 20 12.00 11.99 -12.26
C GLU A 20 11.02 11.51 -13.33
N GLY A 21 9.84 12.06 -13.34
CA GLY A 21 8.81 11.64 -14.27
C GLY A 21 7.84 10.63 -13.69
N ASP A 22 8.21 9.93 -12.64
CA ASP A 22 7.27 9.03 -11.99
C ASP A 22 6.33 9.83 -11.11
N PRO A 23 5.06 9.48 -11.08
CA PRO A 23 4.13 10.22 -10.25
C PRO A 23 4.38 9.94 -8.77
N ASP A 24 4.32 11.01 -7.97
CA ASP A 24 4.38 10.88 -6.52
C ASP A 24 2.97 10.56 -6.03
N PRO A 25 2.75 9.38 -5.43
CA PRO A 25 1.40 8.99 -5.03
C PRO A 25 0.89 9.67 -3.77
N ARG A 26 1.72 10.40 -3.04
CA ARG A 26 1.26 11.03 -1.81
C ARG A 26 0.15 12.03 -2.11
N GLY A 27 -0.92 11.96 -1.34
CA GLY A 27 -2.10 12.79 -1.54
C GLY A 27 -3.15 12.17 -2.46
N MET A 28 -2.83 11.08 -3.13
CA MET A 28 -3.80 10.45 -4.02
C MET A 28 -4.84 9.65 -3.25
N PRO A 29 -6.08 9.62 -3.71
CA PRO A 29 -7.08 8.72 -3.11
C PRO A 29 -6.77 7.28 -3.45
N VAL A 30 -7.13 6.39 -2.54
CA VAL A 30 -6.95 4.94 -2.70
C VAL A 30 -8.31 4.33 -2.95
N ILE A 31 -8.46 3.67 -4.10
CA ILE A 31 -9.73 3.16 -4.57
C ILE A 31 -9.68 1.63 -4.59
N GLY A 32 -10.66 1.01 -3.98
CA GLY A 32 -10.69 -0.45 -3.92
C GLY A 32 -11.25 -1.09 -5.18
N VAL A 33 -11.32 -2.41 -5.16
CA VAL A 33 -11.78 -3.18 -6.31
C VAL A 33 -13.26 -2.91 -6.60
N ASP A 34 -14.00 -2.41 -5.63
CA ASP A 34 -15.40 -2.02 -5.79
C ASP A 34 -15.55 -0.57 -6.25
N ASP A 35 -14.47 0.06 -6.64
CA ASP A 35 -14.46 1.44 -7.11
C ASP A 35 -14.78 2.46 -6.01
N ALA A 36 -14.71 2.06 -4.78
CA ALA A 36 -14.98 2.93 -3.65
C ALA A 36 -13.69 3.42 -3.01
N ALA A 37 -13.65 4.68 -2.61
CA ALA A 37 -12.48 5.25 -1.94
C ALA A 37 -12.41 4.74 -0.51
N GLY A 38 -11.22 4.33 -0.09
CA GLY A 38 -11.01 3.83 1.26
C GLY A 38 -10.00 4.62 2.07
N GLY A 39 -9.29 5.55 1.43
CA GLY A 39 -8.29 6.33 2.15
C GLY A 39 -7.47 7.20 1.23
N THR A 40 -6.40 7.76 1.77
CA THR A 40 -5.50 8.66 1.05
C THR A 40 -4.06 8.28 1.36
N VAL A 41 -3.20 8.28 0.36
CA VAL A 41 -1.79 7.98 0.57
C VAL A 41 -1.13 9.13 1.33
N VAL A 42 -0.45 8.82 2.42
CA VAL A 42 0.20 9.85 3.26
C VAL A 42 1.71 9.72 3.29
N GLU A 43 2.26 8.54 2.98
CA GLU A 43 3.71 8.39 2.97
C GLU A 43 4.09 7.21 2.07
N ILE A 44 5.33 7.21 1.62
CA ILE A 44 5.91 6.15 0.83
C ILE A 44 6.97 5.47 1.69
N TRP A 45 6.99 4.14 1.69
CA TRP A 45 8.01 3.37 2.41
C TRP A 45 8.91 2.67 1.41
N VAL A 46 10.20 2.81 1.60
CA VAL A 46 11.19 2.36 0.63
C VAL A 46 12.11 1.32 1.23
N ASP A 47 12.60 0.42 0.38
CA ASP A 47 13.63 -0.55 0.74
C ASP A 47 14.97 0.08 0.40
N ARG A 48 15.74 0.39 1.43
CA ARG A 48 17.00 1.10 1.23
C ARG A 48 18.04 0.26 0.52
N SER A 49 18.00 -1.05 0.71
CA SER A 49 19.01 -1.88 0.09
C SER A 49 18.69 -2.17 -1.38
N GLU A 50 17.41 -2.21 -1.74
CA GLU A 50 17.03 -2.49 -3.11
C GLU A 50 16.69 -1.22 -3.89
N HIS A 51 16.67 -0.09 -3.24
CA HIS A 51 16.35 1.20 -3.85
C HIS A 51 15.00 1.17 -4.55
N MET A 52 13.98 0.65 -3.86
CA MET A 52 12.66 0.53 -4.46
C MET A 52 11.58 0.84 -3.45
N ILE A 53 10.42 1.26 -3.94
CA ILE A 53 9.25 1.47 -3.11
C ILE A 53 8.67 0.10 -2.76
N ARG A 54 8.35 -0.09 -1.48
CA ARG A 54 7.79 -1.35 -1.03
C ARG A 54 6.35 -1.20 -0.55
N TYR A 55 6.01 -0.10 0.07
CA TYR A 55 4.66 0.13 0.59
C TYR A 55 4.23 1.57 0.41
N LEU A 56 2.94 1.78 0.31
CA LEU A 56 2.36 3.09 0.49
C LEU A 56 1.65 3.08 1.83
N GLU A 57 1.84 4.11 2.62
CA GLU A 57 1.12 4.24 3.88
C GLU A 57 -0.16 5.01 3.59
N VAL A 58 -1.29 4.47 4.00
CA VAL A 58 -2.59 5.01 3.67
C VAL A 58 -3.29 5.41 4.96
N GLN A 59 -3.85 6.60 4.98
CA GLN A 59 -4.74 6.98 6.07
C GLN A 59 -6.15 6.64 5.64
N THR A 60 -6.81 5.75 6.38
CA THR A 60 -8.14 5.28 6.02
C THR A 60 -9.19 6.33 6.35
N ALA A 61 -10.41 6.10 5.91
CA ALA A 61 -11.52 7.02 6.20
C ALA A 61 -11.73 7.22 7.69
N ALA A 62 -11.47 6.18 8.49
CA ALA A 62 -11.60 6.27 9.95
C ALA A 62 -10.35 6.85 10.63
N GLY A 63 -9.33 7.21 9.87
CA GLY A 63 -8.13 7.83 10.42
C GLY A 63 -7.03 6.87 10.80
N ARG A 64 -7.16 5.59 10.49
CA ARG A 64 -6.10 4.63 10.76
C ARG A 64 -4.99 4.77 9.73
N ARG A 65 -3.77 4.45 10.14
CA ARG A 65 -2.65 4.36 9.21
C ARG A 65 -2.39 2.89 8.93
N VAL A 66 -2.46 2.51 7.67
CA VAL A 66 -2.29 1.11 7.26
C VAL A 66 -1.32 1.03 6.11
N MET A 67 -0.69 -0.11 5.93
CA MET A 67 0.30 -0.30 4.88
C MET A 67 -0.35 -0.97 3.68
N LEU A 68 0.00 -0.50 2.48
CA LEU A 68 -0.48 -1.07 1.22
C LEU A 68 0.75 -1.50 0.44
N PRO A 69 0.98 -2.81 0.27
CA PRO A 69 2.14 -3.25 -0.50
C PRO A 69 2.03 -2.78 -1.95
N ILE A 70 3.13 -2.30 -2.50
CA ILE A 70 3.13 -1.76 -3.84
C ILE A 70 2.71 -2.81 -4.86
N THR A 71 2.91 -4.08 -4.56
CA THR A 71 2.56 -5.15 -5.48
C THR A 71 1.06 -5.39 -5.60
N PHE A 72 0.27 -4.85 -4.67
CA PHE A 72 -1.19 -5.00 -4.72
C PHE A 72 -1.90 -3.75 -5.24
N CYS A 73 -1.15 -2.77 -5.75
CA CYS A 73 -1.78 -1.55 -6.21
C CYS A 73 -1.17 -1.04 -7.49
N ARG A 74 -1.83 -0.08 -8.09
CA ARG A 74 -1.37 0.57 -9.29
C ARG A 74 -1.57 2.07 -9.13
N VAL A 75 -0.52 2.83 -9.39
CA VAL A 75 -0.57 4.29 -9.32
C VAL A 75 -0.94 4.82 -10.70
N ILE A 76 -1.99 5.60 -10.78
CA ILE A 76 -2.46 6.16 -12.05
C ILE A 76 -2.37 7.68 -11.97
N SER A 77 -1.80 8.27 -13.02
CA SER A 77 -1.71 9.72 -13.08
C SER A 77 -1.72 10.12 -14.55
N ASP A 78 -2.89 10.39 -15.10
CA ASP A 78 -2.98 10.83 -16.48
C ASP A 78 -4.22 11.71 -16.65
N ARG A 79 -4.38 12.28 -17.84
CA ARG A 79 -5.47 13.20 -18.07
C ARG A 79 -6.82 12.54 -18.14
N VAL A 80 -6.85 11.29 -18.56
CA VAL A 80 -8.11 10.60 -18.77
C VAL A 80 -8.62 10.02 -17.45
N HIS A 81 -7.73 9.41 -16.66
CA HIS A 81 -8.15 8.69 -15.46
C HIS A 81 -7.85 9.44 -14.18
N GLY A 82 -7.16 10.59 -14.26
CA GLY A 82 -6.86 11.40 -13.08
C GLY A 82 -5.71 10.85 -12.27
N ARG A 83 -5.68 11.19 -11.01
CA ARG A 83 -4.62 10.79 -10.09
C ARG A 83 -5.23 9.95 -8.99
N LYS A 84 -4.85 8.68 -8.93
CA LYS A 84 -5.40 7.78 -7.91
C LYS A 84 -4.55 6.54 -7.79
N VAL A 85 -4.72 5.83 -6.68
CA VAL A 85 -4.08 4.54 -6.46
C VAL A 85 -5.21 3.51 -6.45
N ILE A 86 -5.12 2.50 -7.29
CA ILE A 86 -6.12 1.45 -7.38
C ILE A 86 -5.59 0.21 -6.68
N VAL A 87 -6.37 -0.33 -5.75
CA VAL A 87 -6.05 -1.57 -5.07
C VAL A 87 -6.92 -2.66 -5.66
N ARG A 88 -6.31 -3.70 -6.18
CA ARG A 88 -7.05 -4.74 -6.86
C ARG A 88 -7.42 -5.91 -5.98
N ALA A 89 -6.92 -5.93 -4.78
CA ALA A 89 -7.08 -7.08 -3.91
C ALA A 89 -8.29 -6.98 -3.00
N ILE A 90 -8.69 -5.78 -2.60
CA ILE A 90 -9.74 -5.61 -1.60
C ILE A 90 -10.64 -4.44 -1.96
N ARG A 91 -11.78 -4.39 -1.33
CA ARG A 91 -12.70 -3.27 -1.48
C ARG A 91 -12.22 -2.09 -0.65
N GLY A 92 -12.69 -0.89 -0.97
CA GLY A 92 -12.24 0.30 -0.27
C GLY A 92 -12.44 0.21 1.24
N GLU A 93 -13.60 -0.26 1.69
CA GLU A 93 -13.88 -0.36 3.12
C GLU A 93 -12.97 -1.36 3.83
N GLN A 94 -12.43 -2.32 3.11
CA GLN A 94 -11.59 -3.34 3.73
C GLN A 94 -10.21 -2.81 4.13
N LEU A 95 -9.86 -1.60 3.70
CA LEU A 95 -8.64 -0.99 4.21
C LEU A 95 -8.70 -0.80 5.72
N GLU A 96 -9.89 -0.66 6.28
CA GLU A 96 -10.03 -0.50 7.72
C GLU A 96 -9.60 -1.74 8.50
N GLY A 97 -9.58 -2.89 7.85
CA GLY A 97 -9.21 -4.13 8.53
C GLY A 97 -7.76 -4.55 8.37
N VAL A 98 -6.95 -3.77 7.65
CA VAL A 98 -5.55 -4.13 7.45
C VAL A 98 -4.83 -4.13 8.80
N PRO A 99 -4.03 -5.16 9.11
CA PRO A 99 -3.28 -5.19 10.37
C PRO A 99 -2.37 -3.98 10.50
N GLY A 100 -2.39 -3.34 11.65
CA GLY A 100 -1.58 -2.15 11.89
C GLY A 100 -0.16 -2.50 12.34
N LEU A 101 0.69 -1.49 12.38
CA LEU A 101 2.04 -1.65 12.86
C LEU A 101 2.08 -1.34 14.35
N ARG A 102 2.96 -2.02 15.08
CA ARG A 102 3.14 -1.74 16.50
C ARG A 102 3.78 -0.39 16.69
N ARG A 103 4.69 0.00 15.82
CA ARG A 103 5.39 1.27 15.89
C ARG A 103 5.20 2.00 14.57
N PRO A 104 4.93 3.30 14.60
CA PRO A 104 4.62 4.03 13.38
C PRO A 104 5.83 4.26 12.48
N ASP A 105 7.04 4.04 12.98
CA ASP A 105 8.26 4.34 12.24
C ASP A 105 8.95 3.11 11.67
N ARG A 106 8.40 1.92 11.89
CA ARG A 106 9.06 0.69 11.38
C ARG A 106 8.06 -0.42 11.14
N ILE A 107 8.45 -1.33 10.28
CA ILE A 107 7.66 -2.53 10.02
C ILE A 107 8.57 -3.73 10.22
N THR A 108 8.09 -4.72 10.98
CA THR A 108 8.84 -5.95 11.19
C THR A 108 8.51 -6.96 10.12
N LEU A 109 9.35 -7.99 9.96
CA LEU A 109 9.07 -9.03 8.99
C LEU A 109 7.75 -9.73 9.29
N PHE A 110 7.45 -9.97 10.55
CA PHE A 110 6.19 -10.59 10.94
C PHE A 110 5.01 -9.71 10.53
N GLU A 111 5.13 -8.41 10.72
CA GLU A 111 4.08 -7.48 10.31
C GLU A 111 3.94 -7.46 8.80
N GLU A 112 5.04 -7.53 8.06
CA GLU A 112 4.97 -7.61 6.61
C GLU A 112 4.20 -8.83 6.17
N GLU A 113 4.43 -9.98 6.82
CA GLU A 113 3.73 -11.19 6.47
C GLU A 113 2.23 -11.08 6.75
N LYS A 114 1.86 -10.45 7.85
CA LYS A 114 0.45 -10.26 8.17
C LYS A 114 -0.23 -9.33 7.18
N VAL A 115 0.43 -8.25 6.81
CA VAL A 115 -0.11 -7.30 5.85
C VAL A 115 -0.26 -7.97 4.49
N MET A 116 0.78 -8.64 4.02
CA MET A 116 0.73 -9.31 2.74
C MET A 116 -0.36 -10.39 2.72
N GLY A 117 -0.49 -11.11 3.81
CA GLY A 117 -1.51 -12.15 3.92
C GLY A 117 -2.92 -11.60 3.86
N TYR A 118 -3.13 -10.42 4.45
CA TYR A 118 -4.44 -9.80 4.42
C TYR A 118 -4.86 -9.46 2.98
N TYR A 119 -3.98 -8.81 2.23
CA TYR A 119 -4.29 -8.46 0.85
C TYR A 119 -4.38 -9.70 -0.04
N GLY A 120 -3.52 -10.68 0.19
CA GLY A 120 -3.54 -11.92 -0.58
C GLY A 120 -4.85 -12.68 -0.39
N ALA A 121 -5.33 -12.76 0.85
CA ALA A 121 -6.60 -13.42 1.12
C ALA A 121 -7.76 -12.64 0.51
N GLY A 122 -7.69 -11.30 0.57
CA GLY A 122 -8.71 -10.45 -0.01
C GLY A 122 -8.87 -10.66 -1.50
N THR A 123 -7.78 -10.95 -2.19
CA THR A 123 -7.83 -11.19 -3.62
C THR A 123 -8.78 -12.30 -3.98
N LEU A 124 -8.88 -13.34 -3.16
CA LEU A 124 -9.76 -14.46 -3.45
C LEU A 124 -11.24 -14.09 -3.29
N PHE A 125 -11.54 -13.18 -2.38
CA PHE A 125 -12.93 -12.88 -2.05
C PHE A 125 -13.45 -11.58 -2.63
N ALA A 126 -12.58 -10.68 -3.03
CA ALA A 126 -12.99 -9.40 -3.57
C ALA A 126 -13.34 -9.49 -5.04
N THR A 127 -12.87 -10.50 -5.74
CA THR A 127 -13.11 -10.68 -7.17
C THR A 127 -14.00 -11.90 -7.36
N PRO A 128 -15.27 -11.73 -7.56
CA PRO A 128 -16.21 -12.86 -7.56
C PRO A 128 -15.85 -14.00 -8.47
N GLY A 129 -15.38 -13.74 -9.64
CA GLY A 129 -15.08 -14.82 -10.55
C GLY A 129 -13.95 -15.70 -10.17
N ARG A 130 -13.19 -15.33 -9.14
CA ARG A 130 -12.03 -16.13 -8.77
C ARG A 130 -12.35 -17.23 -7.79
N ARG A 131 -13.54 -17.28 -7.32
CA ARG A 131 -13.86 -18.29 -6.33
C ARG A 131 -14.28 -19.57 -6.89
N ASP A 132 -14.75 -19.54 -8.10
CA ASP A 132 -15.28 -20.71 -8.58
C ASP A 132 -14.39 -21.74 -8.82
N PRO A 133 -13.58 -21.66 -9.45
CA PRO A 133 -12.91 -22.69 -9.95
C PRO A 133 -12.26 -23.51 -9.16
N ILE A 134 -12.19 -23.30 -8.22
CA ILE A 134 -11.47 -24.04 -7.58
C ILE A 134 -11.78 -25.24 -7.50
N LEU A 135 -12.48 -25.49 -7.65
CA LEU A 135 -12.70 -26.73 -7.47
C LEU A 135 -12.61 -27.52 -8.23
#